data_82c76ab8667f0b5896bf939bfd654d49
#
_entry.id   82c76ab8667f0b5896bf939bfd654d49
#
_cell.length_a   1.000
_cell.length_b   1.000
_cell.length_c   1.000
_cell.angle_alpha   90.00
_cell.angle_beta   90.00
_cell.angle_gamma   90.00
#
_symmetry.space_group_name_H-M   'P 1'
#
loop_
_entity.id
_entity.type
_entity.pdbx_description
1 polymer ?
#
loop_
_entity_poly.entity_id
_entity_poly.type
_entity_poly.pdbx_seq_one_letter_code
_entity_poly.pdbx_strand_id
1 'polypeptide(L)'
;DVFYIGGTKVGALFGEAVVITNPNLLLNMFSLVKLHGALLAKGRLLGIQFGELFRDNLYMEIGKCAVQQAQRIKQAFLAQGYEVIVDSPTNQQFFRLPNEVMDRLKESATFELWGPRGKTHTMVRFVTSWATREEDVDKLISLL
;
A
#
# COMPACT_ATOMS: atom_id res chain seq x y z
N ASP A 1 11.59 -13.02 13.79
CA ASP A 1 12.77 -13.67 13.18
C ASP A 1 12.96 -13.31 11.71
N VAL A 2 11.88 -13.22 10.93
CA VAL A 2 11.91 -12.81 9.52
C VAL A 2 10.78 -11.83 9.28
N PHE A 3 11.07 -10.74 8.57
CA PHE A 3 10.08 -9.83 8.03
C PHE A 3 10.55 -9.26 6.69
N TYR A 4 9.65 -8.67 5.94
CA TYR A 4 9.98 -8.01 4.68
C TYR A 4 9.44 -6.58 4.65
N ILE A 5 10.13 -5.74 3.88
CA ILE A 5 9.82 -4.33 3.70
C ILE A 5 9.51 -4.13 2.23
N GLY A 6 8.28 -3.72 1.93
CA GLY A 6 7.85 -3.42 0.57
C GLY A 6 8.47 -2.13 0.05
N GLY A 7 8.76 -2.08 -1.24
CA GLY A 7 9.37 -0.92 -1.90
C GLY A 7 8.44 -0.17 -2.83
N THR A 8 7.49 -0.84 -3.47
CA THR A 8 6.71 -0.27 -4.58
C THR A 8 5.78 0.89 -4.16
N LYS A 9 5.26 0.87 -2.94
CA LYS A 9 4.41 1.96 -2.41
C LYS A 9 5.19 3.20 -1.96
N VAL A 10 6.52 3.09 -1.92
CA VAL A 10 7.45 4.19 -1.61
C VAL A 10 8.41 4.51 -2.76
N GLY A 11 8.09 4.10 -3.99
CA GLY A 11 8.79 4.51 -5.21
C GLY A 11 9.81 3.54 -5.77
N ALA A 12 10.02 2.36 -5.17
CA ALA A 12 10.81 1.32 -5.83
C ALA A 12 10.08 0.80 -7.09
N LEU A 13 10.82 0.53 -8.14
CA LEU A 13 10.26 -0.02 -9.38
C LEU A 13 9.74 -1.45 -9.16
N PHE A 14 10.43 -2.23 -8.36
CA PHE A 14 10.09 -3.62 -8.03
C PHE A 14 10.90 -4.11 -6.83
N GLY A 15 10.47 -5.23 -6.25
CA GLY A 15 11.19 -5.95 -5.20
C GLY A 15 10.82 -5.56 -3.78
N GLU A 16 11.32 -6.33 -2.87
CA GLU A 16 11.16 -6.19 -1.42
C GLU A 16 12.47 -6.48 -0.72
N ALA A 17 12.70 -5.87 0.43
CA ALA A 17 13.81 -6.18 1.31
C ALA A 17 13.36 -7.24 2.34
N VAL A 18 14.03 -8.39 2.36
CA VAL A 18 13.81 -9.42 3.39
C VAL A 18 14.82 -9.22 4.50
N VAL A 19 14.34 -9.07 5.72
CA VAL A 19 15.17 -8.90 6.92
C VAL A 19 15.08 -10.15 7.77
N ILE A 20 16.24 -10.77 8.06
CA ILE A 20 16.37 -11.97 8.87
C ILE A 20 17.22 -11.61 10.08
N THR A 21 16.59 -11.57 11.25
CA THR A 21 17.25 -11.20 12.52
C THR A 21 17.85 -12.41 13.25
N ASN A 22 17.38 -13.60 12.92
CA ASN A 22 17.86 -14.85 13.50
C ASN A 22 18.93 -15.49 12.60
N PRO A 23 20.23 -15.47 12.95
CA PRO A 23 21.31 -15.97 12.11
C PRO A 23 21.20 -17.46 11.79
N ASN A 24 20.51 -18.25 12.62
CA ASN A 24 20.32 -19.67 12.37
C ASN A 24 19.44 -19.97 11.15
N LEU A 25 18.64 -19.00 10.71
CA LEU A 25 17.81 -19.11 9.50
C LEU A 25 18.61 -18.84 8.22
N LEU A 26 19.83 -18.34 8.33
CA LEU A 26 20.69 -18.04 7.18
C LEU A 26 21.43 -19.24 6.62
N LEU A 27 21.39 -20.38 7.33
CA LEU A 27 22.04 -21.60 6.87
C LEU A 27 21.47 -22.03 5.50
N ASN A 28 22.36 -22.14 4.51
CA ASN A 28 22.02 -22.48 3.13
C ASN A 28 21.05 -21.52 2.41
N MET A 29 20.79 -20.33 2.96
CA MET A 29 19.83 -19.35 2.39
C MET A 29 20.12 -19.03 0.94
N PHE A 30 21.39 -18.79 0.57
CA PHE A 30 21.77 -18.49 -0.80
C PHE A 30 21.47 -19.66 -1.75
N SER A 31 21.72 -20.88 -1.32
CA SER A 31 21.39 -22.08 -2.12
C SER A 31 19.88 -22.26 -2.29
N LEU A 32 19.10 -21.98 -1.23
CA LEU A 32 17.64 -21.99 -1.30
C LEU A 32 17.11 -20.94 -2.27
N VAL A 33 17.62 -19.70 -2.21
CA VAL A 33 17.26 -18.63 -3.13
C VAL A 33 17.52 -19.03 -4.59
N LYS A 34 18.67 -19.66 -4.86
CA LYS A 34 18.99 -20.19 -6.19
C LYS A 34 18.08 -21.34 -6.61
N LEU A 35 17.82 -22.28 -5.71
CA LEU A 35 16.97 -23.44 -5.97
C LEU A 35 15.54 -23.02 -6.39
N HIS A 36 15.01 -21.99 -5.75
CA HIS A 36 13.68 -21.44 -6.04
C HIS A 36 13.67 -20.42 -7.20
N GLY A 37 14.76 -20.25 -7.92
CA GLY A 37 14.84 -19.31 -9.04
C GLY A 37 14.74 -17.83 -8.63
N ALA A 38 14.91 -17.52 -7.36
CA ALA A 38 14.75 -16.17 -6.82
C ALA A 38 16.04 -15.32 -6.87
N LEU A 39 17.13 -15.85 -7.41
CA LEU A 39 18.39 -15.13 -7.55
C LEU A 39 18.40 -14.35 -8.87
N LEU A 40 18.19 -13.05 -8.79
CA LEU A 40 18.32 -12.16 -9.93
C LEU A 40 19.79 -11.98 -10.32
N ALA A 41 20.14 -12.26 -11.58
CA ALA A 41 21.52 -12.16 -12.09
C ALA A 41 22.15 -10.76 -11.92
N LYS A 42 21.32 -9.71 -11.93
CA LYS A 42 21.69 -8.30 -11.69
C LYS A 42 21.03 -7.77 -10.41
N GLY A 43 21.08 -8.54 -9.33
CA GLY A 43 20.44 -8.25 -8.04
C GLY A 43 20.82 -6.91 -7.40
N ARG A 44 21.98 -6.34 -7.78
CA ARG A 44 22.37 -4.99 -7.33
C ARG A 44 21.35 -3.90 -7.69
N LEU A 45 20.52 -4.10 -8.75
CA LEU A 45 19.44 -3.18 -9.09
C LEU A 45 18.43 -3.03 -7.93
N LEU A 46 18.10 -4.14 -7.27
CA LEU A 46 17.28 -4.14 -6.07
C LEU A 46 17.99 -3.43 -4.90
N GLY A 47 19.26 -3.80 -4.69
CA GLY A 47 20.07 -3.23 -3.60
C GLY A 47 20.25 -1.72 -3.73
N ILE A 48 20.44 -1.19 -4.93
CA ILE A 48 20.56 0.25 -5.18
C ILE A 48 19.24 0.96 -4.81
N GLN A 49 18.08 0.44 -5.23
CA GLN A 49 16.78 1.04 -4.91
C GLN A 49 16.57 1.14 -3.40
N PHE A 50 16.77 0.03 -2.67
CA PHE A 50 16.61 0.02 -1.22
C PHE A 50 17.70 0.83 -0.51
N GLY A 51 18.94 0.84 -1.05
CA GLY A 51 20.01 1.69 -0.53
C GLY A 51 19.65 3.17 -0.60
N GLU A 52 19.07 3.64 -1.70
CA GLU A 52 18.57 5.03 -1.81
C GLU A 52 17.36 5.28 -0.92
N LEU A 53 16.38 4.38 -0.89
CA LEU A 53 15.19 4.53 -0.06
C LEU A 53 15.53 4.62 1.44
N PHE A 54 16.55 3.90 1.90
CA PHE A 54 16.95 3.93 3.32
C PHE A 54 17.96 5.04 3.65
N ARG A 55 18.43 5.80 2.63
CA ARG A 55 19.31 6.95 2.84
C ARG A 55 18.48 8.13 3.36
N ASP A 56 19.05 8.84 4.33
CA ASP A 56 18.54 10.12 4.86
C ASP A 56 17.04 10.09 5.23
N ASN A 57 16.58 8.92 5.70
CA ASN A 57 15.19 8.70 6.12
C ASN A 57 14.14 8.80 5.01
N LEU A 58 14.53 8.76 3.74
CA LEU A 58 13.65 8.97 2.58
C LEU A 58 12.44 8.01 2.56
N TYR A 59 12.68 6.72 2.89
CA TYR A 59 11.59 5.72 2.96
C TYR A 59 10.46 6.16 3.90
N MET A 60 10.84 6.65 5.08
CA MET A 60 9.87 7.05 6.10
C MET A 60 9.13 8.33 5.71
N GLU A 61 9.80 9.27 5.07
CA GLU A 61 9.19 10.52 4.60
C GLU A 61 8.16 10.26 3.51
N ILE A 62 8.51 9.45 2.51
CA ILE A 62 7.59 9.06 1.45
C ILE A 62 6.40 8.26 2.03
N GLY A 63 6.67 7.30 2.91
CA GLY A 63 5.66 6.51 3.60
C GLY A 63 4.70 7.38 4.41
N LYS A 64 5.22 8.37 5.11
CA LYS A 64 4.43 9.33 5.89
C LYS A 64 3.45 10.12 5.00
N CYS A 65 3.91 10.62 3.86
CA CYS A 65 3.04 11.32 2.91
C CYS A 65 1.88 10.41 2.43
N ALA A 66 2.19 9.17 2.04
CA ALA A 66 1.18 8.22 1.62
C ALA A 66 0.13 7.95 2.72
N VAL A 67 0.57 7.74 3.97
CA VAL A 67 -0.31 7.52 5.12
C VAL A 67 -1.15 8.76 5.41
N GLN A 68 -0.58 9.96 5.34
CA GLN A 68 -1.34 11.19 5.55
C GLN A 68 -2.49 11.33 4.56
N GLN A 69 -2.28 11.06 3.28
CA GLN A 69 -3.35 11.09 2.28
C GLN A 69 -4.42 10.01 2.55
N ALA A 70 -4.01 8.81 2.97
CA ALA A 70 -4.94 7.77 3.37
C ALA A 70 -5.81 8.18 4.55
N GLN A 71 -5.24 8.83 5.56
CA GLN A 71 -5.99 9.32 6.72
C GLN A 71 -6.96 10.46 6.34
N ARG A 72 -6.60 11.34 5.40
CA ARG A 72 -7.53 12.35 4.86
C ARG A 72 -8.74 11.71 4.20
N ILE A 73 -8.52 10.70 3.35
CA ILE A 73 -9.60 9.90 2.75
C ILE A 73 -10.50 9.31 3.85
N LYS A 74 -9.90 8.65 4.84
CA LYS A 74 -10.64 8.04 5.96
C LYS A 74 -11.51 9.05 6.68
N GLN A 75 -10.97 10.21 7.05
CA GLN A 75 -11.72 11.24 7.77
C GLN A 75 -12.88 11.79 6.93
N ALA A 76 -12.69 11.95 5.62
CA ALA A 76 -13.74 12.41 4.72
C ALA A 76 -14.90 11.41 4.63
N PHE A 77 -14.61 10.11 4.49
CA PHE A 77 -15.65 9.07 4.48
C PHE A 77 -16.38 8.98 5.82
N LEU A 78 -15.67 9.09 6.95
CA LEU A 78 -16.28 9.14 8.28
C LEU A 78 -17.19 10.36 8.46
N ALA A 79 -16.78 11.54 7.97
CA ALA A 79 -17.59 12.76 8.05
C ALA A 79 -18.91 12.66 7.27
N GLN A 80 -18.95 11.84 6.23
CA GLN A 80 -20.17 11.53 5.46
C GLN A 80 -20.98 10.37 6.07
N GLY A 81 -20.54 9.81 7.19
CA GLY A 81 -21.25 8.74 7.89
C GLY A 81 -21.05 7.35 7.30
N TYR A 82 -20.06 7.15 6.42
CA TYR A 82 -19.75 5.82 5.87
C TYR A 82 -19.03 4.94 6.90
N GLU A 83 -19.35 3.64 6.88
CA GLU A 83 -18.76 2.67 7.79
C GLU A 83 -17.30 2.37 7.42
N VAL A 84 -16.40 2.59 8.38
CA VAL A 84 -15.01 2.13 8.32
C VAL A 84 -14.94 0.71 8.89
N ILE A 85 -14.60 -0.27 8.05
CA ILE A 85 -14.58 -1.69 8.44
C ILE A 85 -13.38 -2.02 9.31
N VAL A 86 -12.21 -1.42 8.98
CA VAL A 86 -10.96 -1.62 9.70
C VAL A 86 -10.38 -0.26 10.03
N ASP A 87 -10.10 -0.01 11.30
CA ASP A 87 -9.39 1.18 11.74
C ASP A 87 -7.90 1.06 11.42
N SER A 88 -7.58 1.22 10.13
CA SER A 88 -6.22 1.04 9.61
C SER A 88 -5.37 2.29 9.83
N PRO A 89 -4.18 2.16 10.47
CA PRO A 89 -3.21 3.24 10.56
C PRO A 89 -2.31 3.35 9.32
N THR A 90 -2.53 2.49 8.31
CA THR A 90 -1.67 2.37 7.12
C THR A 90 -2.19 3.19 5.95
N ASN A 91 -1.52 3.04 4.80
CA ASN A 91 -1.94 3.60 3.52
C ASN A 91 -3.14 2.88 2.87
N GLN A 92 -3.73 1.90 3.54
CA GLN A 92 -4.89 1.15 3.06
C GLN A 92 -6.11 1.46 3.93
N GLN A 93 -7.21 1.88 3.32
CA GLN A 93 -8.44 2.22 4.03
C GLN A 93 -9.60 1.40 3.49
N PHE A 94 -10.43 0.89 4.39
CA PHE A 94 -11.48 -0.08 4.09
C PHE A 94 -12.85 0.47 4.49
N PHE A 95 -13.77 0.54 3.53
CA PHE A 95 -15.11 1.10 3.75
C PHE A 95 -16.19 0.13 3.27
N ARG A 96 -17.35 0.23 3.92
CA ARG A 96 -18.58 -0.36 3.40
C ARG A 96 -19.43 0.76 2.79
N LEU A 97 -19.59 0.73 1.48
CA LEU A 97 -20.31 1.78 0.74
C LEU A 97 -21.63 1.23 0.19
N PRO A 98 -22.71 2.04 0.16
CA PRO A 98 -23.85 1.78 -0.68
C PRO A 98 -23.43 1.57 -2.13
N ASN A 99 -24.04 0.62 -2.83
CA ASN A 99 -23.66 0.29 -4.20
C ASN A 99 -23.77 1.50 -5.14
N GLU A 100 -24.76 2.36 -4.97
CA GLU A 100 -24.94 3.59 -5.75
C GLU A 100 -23.78 4.56 -5.59
N VAL A 101 -23.30 4.74 -4.35
CA VAL A 101 -22.15 5.58 -4.05
C VAL A 101 -20.88 4.99 -4.65
N MET A 102 -20.69 3.68 -4.49
CA MET A 102 -19.55 2.98 -5.06
C MET A 102 -19.51 3.10 -6.57
N ASP A 103 -20.65 2.91 -7.26
CA ASP A 103 -20.72 2.97 -8.72
C ASP A 103 -20.46 4.40 -9.22
N ARG A 104 -21.01 5.43 -8.55
CA ARG A 104 -20.71 6.84 -8.85
C ARG A 104 -19.21 7.16 -8.69
N LEU A 105 -18.57 6.71 -7.61
CA LEU A 105 -17.15 6.96 -7.38
C LEU A 105 -16.26 6.28 -8.41
N LYS A 106 -16.65 5.11 -8.95
CA LYS A 106 -15.91 4.40 -10.00
C LYS A 106 -15.76 5.16 -11.30
N GLU A 107 -16.64 6.12 -11.57
CA GLU A 107 -16.56 6.95 -12.77
C GLU A 107 -15.35 7.90 -12.72
N SER A 108 -14.87 8.23 -11.52
CA SER A 108 -13.81 9.23 -11.31
C SER A 108 -12.62 8.75 -10.50
N ALA A 109 -12.72 7.60 -9.83
CA ALA A 109 -11.68 7.06 -8.97
C ALA A 109 -11.51 5.55 -9.15
N THR A 110 -10.28 5.08 -9.03
CA THR A 110 -9.96 3.65 -9.04
C THR A 110 -9.75 3.17 -7.61
N PHE A 111 -10.44 2.11 -7.25
CA PHE A 111 -10.31 1.41 -5.97
C PHE A 111 -10.64 -0.07 -6.14
N GLU A 112 -10.33 -0.87 -5.15
CA GLU A 112 -10.55 -2.32 -5.23
C GLU A 112 -11.82 -2.74 -4.47
N LEU A 113 -12.52 -3.73 -5.01
CA LEU A 113 -13.55 -4.44 -4.25
C LEU A 113 -12.88 -5.38 -3.25
N TRP A 114 -13.24 -5.25 -1.98
CA TRP A 114 -12.70 -6.10 -0.91
C TRP A 114 -13.68 -7.22 -0.59
N GLY A 115 -13.87 -8.10 -1.57
CA GLY A 115 -14.85 -9.19 -1.53
C GLY A 115 -15.90 -9.09 -2.65
N PRO A 116 -16.88 -9.98 -2.67
CA PRO A 116 -17.94 -9.98 -3.66
C PRO A 116 -18.86 -8.76 -3.48
N ARG A 117 -19.44 -8.31 -4.59
CA ARG A 117 -20.47 -7.26 -4.54
C ARG A 117 -21.68 -7.75 -3.72
N GLY A 118 -22.03 -7.00 -2.70
CA GLY A 118 -23.21 -7.24 -1.89
C GLY A 118 -24.51 -6.80 -2.58
N LYS A 119 -25.64 -7.12 -1.98
CA LYS A 119 -26.96 -6.74 -2.52
C LYS A 119 -27.21 -5.22 -2.47
N THR A 120 -26.85 -4.56 -1.39
CA THR A 120 -27.07 -3.13 -1.17
C THR A 120 -25.77 -2.36 -0.90
N HIS A 121 -24.78 -2.99 -0.27
CA HIS A 121 -23.50 -2.40 0.10
C HIS A 121 -22.38 -3.33 -0.33
N THR A 122 -21.25 -2.74 -0.64
CA THR A 122 -20.02 -3.46 -1.01
C THR A 122 -18.83 -2.93 -0.22
N MET A 123 -17.97 -3.84 0.19
CA MET A 123 -16.70 -3.48 0.82
C MET A 123 -15.70 -3.07 -0.25
N VAL A 124 -15.03 -1.94 -0.03
CA VAL A 124 -14.03 -1.39 -0.93
C VAL A 124 -12.74 -1.07 -0.18
N ARG A 125 -11.63 -1.10 -0.90
CA ARG A 125 -10.32 -0.70 -0.40
C ARG A 125 -9.75 0.44 -1.22
N PHE A 126 -9.41 1.54 -0.58
CA PHE A 126 -8.61 2.61 -1.16
C PHE A 126 -7.15 2.46 -0.71
N VAL A 127 -6.22 2.67 -1.62
CA VAL A 127 -4.79 2.54 -1.36
C VAL A 127 -4.06 3.77 -1.88
N THR A 128 -3.27 4.39 -1.03
CA THR A 128 -2.40 5.50 -1.39
C THR A 128 -0.94 5.03 -1.53
N SER A 129 -0.13 5.80 -2.20
CA SER A 129 1.29 5.52 -2.43
C SER A 129 2.07 6.82 -2.60
N TRP A 130 3.36 6.70 -2.88
CA TRP A 130 4.23 7.82 -3.23
C TRP A 130 3.71 8.69 -4.39
N ALA A 131 2.93 8.08 -5.30
CA ALA A 131 2.38 8.75 -6.48
C ALA A 131 1.02 9.41 -6.21
N THR A 132 0.44 9.25 -5.03
CA THR A 132 -0.86 9.85 -4.68
C THR A 132 -0.68 11.33 -4.42
N ARG A 133 -1.24 12.16 -5.32
CA ARG A 133 -1.18 13.62 -5.22
C ARG A 133 -2.30 14.14 -4.31
N GLU A 134 -2.02 15.22 -3.63
CA GLU A 134 -2.99 15.90 -2.76
C GLU A 134 -4.25 16.32 -3.52
N GLU A 135 -4.07 16.86 -4.73
CA GLU A 135 -5.15 17.29 -5.62
C GLU A 135 -6.12 16.15 -6.00
N ASP A 136 -5.58 14.93 -6.20
CA ASP A 136 -6.40 13.76 -6.52
C ASP A 136 -7.23 13.33 -5.30
N VAL A 137 -6.68 13.47 -4.11
CA VAL A 137 -7.40 13.23 -2.85
C VAL A 137 -8.48 14.28 -2.63
N ASP A 138 -8.18 15.57 -2.86
CA ASP A 138 -9.16 16.66 -2.78
C ASP A 138 -10.33 16.43 -3.74
N LYS A 139 -10.02 16.02 -4.97
CA LYS A 139 -11.03 15.67 -5.96
C LYS A 139 -11.90 14.50 -5.49
N LEU A 140 -11.31 13.43 -4.97
CA LEU A 140 -12.07 12.30 -4.42
C LEU A 140 -12.99 12.75 -3.28
N ILE A 141 -12.49 13.57 -2.35
CA ILE A 141 -13.26 14.10 -1.22
C ILE A 141 -14.44 14.96 -1.72
N SER A 142 -14.26 15.74 -2.77
CA SER A 142 -15.32 16.56 -3.33
C SER A 142 -16.46 15.78 -4.00
N LEU A 143 -16.25 14.49 -4.25
CA LEU A 143 -17.25 13.58 -4.84
C LEU A 143 -18.09 12.84 -3.79
N LEU A 144 -17.74 12.96 -2.49
CA LEU A 144 -18.46 12.33 -1.40
C LEU A 144 -19.69 13.12 -1.01
#